data_decda4fc1a39897dcc8fdb06363f5a5c
#
_entry.id   decda4fc1a39897dcc8fdb06363f5a5c
#
_cell.length_a   1.000
_cell.length_b   1.000
_cell.length_c   1.000
_cell.angle_alpha   90.00
_cell.angle_beta   90.00
_cell.angle_gamma   90.00
#
_symmetry.space_group_name_H-M   'P 1'
#
loop_
_entity.id
_entity.type
_entity.pdbx_description
1 polymer ?
#
loop_
_entity_poly.entity_id
_entity_poly.type
_entity_poly.pdbx_seq_one_letter_code
_entity_poly.pdbx_strand_id
1 'polypeptide(L)'
;MERGKNRNGKKGDTLNTKEAILARLAHSGMPEHPMPALDFGREGFDDPLTAFRQSVEAAGGRVAEWAEGVPAGELLRSLGLEGRRVVSAVEEIPSAFDADAVEDARELDGIDAAVVGGVLGVAENGAVWLPQRARHKALYFAVESLVILLPRDAVVATMQDAVEDPRFDRDFGFGCFMSGPSKTADIEQALVIGAHGPMSVTVVLT
;
A
#
# COMPACT_ATOMS: atom_id res chain seq x y z
N MET A 1 23.17 28.46 68.18
CA MET A 1 21.73 28.34 67.76
C MET A 1 21.74 28.09 66.26
N GLU A 2 21.83 26.86 65.86
CA GLU A 2 21.82 26.42 64.45
C GLU A 2 20.44 25.91 64.14
N ARG A 3 19.82 26.46 63.09
CA ARG A 3 18.59 25.95 62.55
C ARG A 3 18.89 25.17 61.26
N GLY A 4 18.94 23.82 61.39
CA GLY A 4 18.98 22.91 60.27
C GLY A 4 17.68 22.97 59.46
N LYS A 5 17.74 23.34 58.18
CA LYS A 5 16.64 23.16 57.23
C LYS A 5 16.84 21.85 56.50
N ASN A 6 16.07 20.89 56.94
CA ASN A 6 15.90 19.62 56.23
C ASN A 6 14.99 19.85 55.00
N ARG A 7 15.58 19.83 53.79
CA ARG A 7 14.83 19.81 52.51
C ARG A 7 14.89 18.43 51.95
N ASN A 8 14.02 17.54 52.44
CA ASN A 8 13.67 16.31 51.74
C ASN A 8 12.72 16.68 50.59
N GLY A 9 13.26 16.94 49.42
CA GLY A 9 12.55 17.02 48.16
C GLY A 9 12.20 15.60 47.71
N LYS A 10 10.96 15.18 47.86
CA LYS A 10 10.39 14.02 47.17
C LYS A 10 10.57 14.25 45.67
N LYS A 11 11.52 13.54 45.03
CA LYS A 11 11.49 13.34 43.60
C LYS A 11 10.21 12.54 43.28
N GLY A 12 9.16 13.24 42.92
CA GLY A 12 8.02 12.61 42.30
C GLY A 12 8.48 12.05 40.95
N ASP A 13 8.32 10.75 40.72
CA ASP A 13 8.43 10.13 39.43
C ASP A 13 7.43 10.82 38.47
N THR A 14 7.90 11.81 37.75
CA THR A 14 7.15 12.38 36.63
C THR A 14 7.28 11.42 35.48
N LEU A 15 6.28 10.54 35.31
CA LEU A 15 6.10 9.77 34.09
C LEU A 15 6.31 10.72 32.89
N ASN A 16 7.09 10.30 31.89
CA ASN A 16 7.19 11.09 30.68
C ASN A 16 5.81 11.22 30.02
N THR A 17 5.61 12.21 29.18
CA THR A 17 4.30 12.52 28.59
C THR A 17 3.69 11.30 27.85
N LYS A 18 4.53 10.51 27.22
CA LYS A 18 4.09 9.27 26.53
C LYS A 18 3.55 8.23 27.51
N GLU A 19 4.28 7.97 28.59
CA GLU A 19 3.88 7.01 29.63
C GLU A 19 2.59 7.43 30.32
N ALA A 20 2.42 8.72 30.58
CA ALA A 20 1.20 9.27 31.17
C ALA A 20 -0.01 9.10 30.24
N ILE A 21 0.17 9.29 28.92
CA ILE A 21 -0.88 9.08 27.92
C ILE A 21 -1.25 7.59 27.83
N LEU A 22 -0.27 6.72 27.74
CA LEU A 22 -0.49 5.28 27.67
C LEU A 22 -1.18 4.74 28.93
N ALA A 23 -0.78 5.22 30.12
CA ALA A 23 -1.44 4.85 31.36
C ALA A 23 -2.92 5.29 31.40
N ARG A 24 -3.24 6.48 30.90
CA ARG A 24 -4.63 6.96 30.79
C ARG A 24 -5.45 6.11 29.81
N LEU A 25 -4.87 5.74 28.67
CA LEU A 25 -5.53 4.87 27.69
C LEU A 25 -5.79 3.47 28.27
N ALA A 26 -4.83 2.90 29.00
CA ALA A 26 -4.99 1.60 29.65
C ALA A 26 -6.09 1.61 30.73
N HIS A 27 -6.38 2.76 31.33
CA HIS A 27 -7.43 2.92 32.35
C HIS A 27 -8.75 3.48 31.79
N SER A 28 -8.87 3.63 30.48
CA SER A 28 -10.09 4.20 29.86
C SER A 28 -11.34 3.34 30.06
N GLY A 29 -11.17 2.08 30.51
CA GLY A 29 -12.27 1.23 30.97
C GLY A 29 -13.41 1.06 29.97
N MET A 30 -13.15 1.21 28.68
CA MET A 30 -14.17 0.93 27.68
C MET A 30 -14.52 -0.55 27.75
N PRO A 31 -15.79 -0.90 27.96
CA PRO A 31 -16.20 -2.30 27.94
C PRO A 31 -15.87 -2.89 26.58
N GLU A 32 -15.30 -4.10 26.57
CA GLU A 32 -15.16 -4.86 25.35
C GLU A 32 -16.56 -5.17 24.82
N HIS A 33 -16.89 -4.60 23.68
CA HIS A 33 -18.09 -4.98 22.95
C HIS A 33 -17.70 -6.01 21.88
N PRO A 34 -18.45 -7.12 21.77
CA PRO A 34 -18.22 -8.03 20.66
C PRO A 34 -18.37 -7.28 19.34
N MET A 35 -17.47 -7.55 18.39
CA MET A 35 -17.58 -6.97 17.06
C MET A 35 -18.93 -7.40 16.46
N PRO A 36 -19.76 -6.45 15.98
CA PRO A 36 -21.03 -6.83 15.35
C PRO A 36 -20.79 -7.76 14.18
N ALA A 37 -21.71 -8.67 13.94
CA ALA A 37 -21.67 -9.50 12.74
C ALA A 37 -21.77 -8.57 11.51
N LEU A 38 -20.77 -8.64 10.63
CA LEU A 38 -20.71 -7.85 9.41
C LEU A 38 -21.42 -8.62 8.28
N ASP A 39 -22.69 -8.96 8.48
CA ASP A 39 -23.51 -9.60 7.46
C ASP A 39 -24.34 -8.54 6.73
N PHE A 40 -23.68 -7.81 5.83
CA PHE A 40 -24.30 -6.76 5.02
C PHE A 40 -24.88 -7.27 3.70
N GLY A 41 -25.07 -8.60 3.55
CA GLY A 41 -25.43 -9.20 2.27
C GLY A 41 -24.28 -9.03 1.28
N ARG A 42 -23.39 -10.01 1.17
CA ARG A 42 -22.26 -9.95 0.23
C ARG A 42 -22.81 -9.84 -1.19
N GLU A 43 -22.65 -8.68 -1.79
CA GLU A 43 -22.89 -8.54 -3.23
C GLU A 43 -21.81 -9.34 -3.96
N GLY A 44 -22.23 -10.40 -4.64
CA GLY A 44 -21.37 -11.17 -5.52
C GLY A 44 -21.34 -10.54 -6.90
N PHE A 45 -20.22 -10.67 -7.59
CA PHE A 45 -20.14 -10.37 -9.03
C PHE A 45 -20.22 -11.69 -9.79
N ASP A 46 -21.00 -11.74 -10.86
CA ASP A 46 -21.06 -12.91 -11.76
C ASP A 46 -19.69 -13.19 -12.38
N ASP A 47 -18.93 -12.13 -12.66
CA ASP A 47 -17.56 -12.18 -13.14
C ASP A 47 -16.71 -11.14 -12.38
N PRO A 48 -16.07 -11.55 -11.26
CA PRO A 48 -15.22 -10.66 -10.47
C PRO A 48 -14.05 -10.07 -11.26
N LEU A 49 -13.49 -10.79 -12.22
CA LEU A 49 -12.36 -10.31 -13.01
C LEU A 49 -12.75 -9.15 -13.93
N THR A 50 -13.91 -9.28 -14.61
CA THR A 50 -14.46 -8.18 -15.43
C THR A 50 -14.84 -6.99 -14.57
N ALA A 51 -15.48 -7.19 -13.41
CA ALA A 51 -15.81 -6.12 -12.48
C ALA A 51 -14.54 -5.42 -11.96
N PHE A 52 -13.50 -6.18 -11.62
CA PHE A 52 -12.20 -5.63 -11.19
C PHE A 52 -11.60 -4.70 -12.25
N ARG A 53 -11.59 -5.11 -13.53
CA ARG A 53 -11.07 -4.26 -14.63
C ARG A 53 -11.82 -2.93 -14.71
N GLN A 54 -13.14 -2.97 -14.68
CA GLN A 54 -14.00 -1.80 -14.74
C GLN A 54 -13.72 -0.87 -13.53
N SER A 55 -13.55 -1.43 -12.34
CA SER A 55 -13.28 -0.66 -11.13
C SER A 55 -11.88 -0.03 -11.14
N VAL A 56 -10.85 -0.74 -11.64
CA VAL A 56 -9.51 -0.15 -11.83
C VAL A 56 -9.56 1.03 -12.79
N GLU A 57 -10.26 0.89 -13.91
CA GLU A 57 -10.41 1.96 -14.91
C GLU A 57 -11.21 3.14 -14.36
N ALA A 58 -12.31 2.90 -13.64
CA ALA A 58 -13.10 3.91 -12.96
C ALA A 58 -12.28 4.68 -11.91
N ALA A 59 -11.33 3.98 -11.25
CA ALA A 59 -10.38 4.61 -10.35
C ALA A 59 -9.27 5.40 -11.09
N GLY A 60 -9.24 5.38 -12.43
CA GLY A 60 -8.25 6.08 -13.26
C GLY A 60 -6.95 5.29 -13.47
N GLY A 61 -6.93 4.02 -13.07
CA GLY A 61 -5.86 3.08 -13.40
C GLY A 61 -6.03 2.48 -14.80
N ARG A 62 -5.13 1.58 -15.15
CA ARG A 62 -5.21 0.78 -16.39
C ARG A 62 -5.02 -0.69 -16.06
N VAL A 63 -5.60 -1.56 -16.88
CA VAL A 63 -5.38 -3.01 -16.81
C VAL A 63 -4.72 -3.47 -18.10
N ALA A 64 -3.65 -4.25 -17.97
CA ALA A 64 -2.96 -4.90 -19.06
C ALA A 64 -2.87 -6.41 -18.79
N GLU A 65 -2.47 -7.15 -19.79
CA GLU A 65 -2.29 -8.60 -19.72
C GLU A 65 -0.82 -8.94 -19.96
N TRP A 66 -0.33 -9.90 -19.22
CA TRP A 66 0.94 -10.53 -19.51
C TRP A 66 0.73 -12.02 -19.75
N ALA A 67 0.72 -12.41 -21.01
CA ALA A 67 0.52 -13.81 -21.37
C ALA A 67 1.78 -14.63 -21.07
N GLU A 68 1.56 -15.90 -20.73
CA GLU A 68 2.63 -16.86 -20.53
C GLU A 68 3.55 -16.94 -21.76
N GLY A 69 4.87 -16.97 -21.55
CA GLY A 69 5.88 -17.04 -22.61
C GLY A 69 6.20 -15.71 -23.29
N VAL A 70 5.50 -14.62 -22.98
CA VAL A 70 5.85 -13.28 -23.48
C VAL A 70 7.06 -12.76 -22.71
N PRO A 71 8.16 -12.35 -23.37
CA PRO A 71 9.32 -11.79 -22.71
C PRO A 71 8.99 -10.49 -21.93
N ALA A 72 9.58 -10.33 -20.75
CA ALA A 72 9.38 -9.13 -19.93
C ALA A 72 9.68 -7.81 -20.67
N GLY A 73 10.66 -7.81 -21.57
CA GLY A 73 10.98 -6.64 -22.41
C GLY A 73 9.86 -6.25 -23.36
N GLU A 74 9.07 -7.21 -23.85
CA GLU A 74 7.88 -6.92 -24.67
C GLU A 74 6.74 -6.35 -23.81
N LEU A 75 6.56 -6.87 -22.60
CA LEU A 75 5.64 -6.28 -21.64
C LEU A 75 6.01 -4.81 -21.37
N LEU A 76 7.26 -4.54 -20.97
CA LEU A 76 7.70 -3.17 -20.69
C LEU A 76 7.52 -2.24 -21.90
N ARG A 77 7.78 -2.73 -23.11
CA ARG A 77 7.52 -1.97 -24.35
C ARG A 77 6.04 -1.67 -24.55
N SER A 78 5.17 -2.65 -24.34
CA SER A 78 3.71 -2.47 -24.45
C SER A 78 3.15 -1.46 -23.45
N LEU A 79 3.80 -1.34 -22.29
CA LEU A 79 3.47 -0.37 -21.26
C LEU A 79 4.09 1.03 -21.50
N GLY A 80 4.90 1.19 -22.59
CA GLY A 80 5.58 2.44 -22.89
C GLY A 80 6.78 2.73 -21.98
N LEU A 81 7.35 1.70 -21.36
CA LEU A 81 8.48 1.79 -20.43
C LEU A 81 9.84 1.43 -21.05
N GLU A 82 9.90 1.21 -22.36
CA GLU A 82 11.15 0.96 -23.05
C GLU A 82 12.10 2.16 -22.94
N GLY A 83 13.33 1.92 -22.51
CA GLY A 83 14.35 2.97 -22.32
C GLY A 83 14.13 3.84 -21.05
N ARG A 84 13.09 3.57 -20.26
CA ARG A 84 12.86 4.23 -18.99
C ARG A 84 13.67 3.56 -17.87
N ARG A 85 13.93 4.34 -16.81
CA ARG A 85 14.59 3.82 -15.61
C ARG A 85 13.57 3.06 -14.75
N VAL A 86 13.44 1.77 -15.04
CA VAL A 86 12.51 0.86 -14.35
C VAL A 86 13.22 0.15 -13.21
N VAL A 87 12.63 0.15 -12.04
CA VAL A 87 13.09 -0.62 -10.87
C VAL A 87 12.03 -1.66 -10.50
N SER A 88 12.45 -2.91 -10.38
CA SER A 88 11.54 -4.03 -10.11
C SER A 88 11.84 -4.67 -8.75
N ALA A 89 10.78 -4.95 -8.01
CA ALA A 89 10.77 -5.80 -6.81
C ALA A 89 10.28 -7.23 -7.12
N VAL A 90 10.13 -7.59 -8.40
CA VAL A 90 9.76 -8.93 -8.87
C VAL A 90 10.84 -9.48 -9.79
N GLU A 91 11.18 -10.76 -9.61
CA GLU A 91 12.33 -11.39 -10.27
C GLU A 91 12.17 -11.49 -11.79
N GLU A 92 10.95 -11.66 -12.26
CA GLU A 92 10.62 -11.88 -13.67
C GLU A 92 10.85 -10.62 -14.54
N ILE A 93 10.93 -9.46 -13.91
CA ILE A 93 11.09 -8.18 -14.61
C ILE A 93 12.50 -7.63 -14.39
N PRO A 94 13.27 -7.34 -15.44
CA PRO A 94 14.58 -6.72 -15.31
C PRO A 94 14.52 -5.39 -14.56
N SER A 95 15.43 -5.21 -13.61
CA SER A 95 15.55 -3.99 -12.82
C SER A 95 16.80 -3.21 -13.21
N ALA A 96 16.72 -1.87 -13.23
CA ALA A 96 17.86 -1.01 -13.49
C ALA A 96 18.94 -1.14 -12.41
N PHE A 97 18.53 -1.42 -11.18
CA PHE A 97 19.38 -1.72 -10.02
C PHE A 97 18.57 -2.42 -8.93
N ASP A 98 19.26 -2.96 -7.95
CA ASP A 98 18.63 -3.58 -6.77
C ASP A 98 18.18 -2.48 -5.78
N ALA A 99 16.87 -2.29 -5.66
CA ALA A 99 16.29 -1.29 -4.76
C ALA A 99 16.56 -1.59 -3.28
N ASP A 100 16.79 -2.86 -2.93
CA ASP A 100 17.03 -3.28 -1.54
C ASP A 100 18.50 -3.10 -1.12
N ALA A 101 19.41 -2.96 -2.09
CA ALA A 101 20.81 -2.61 -1.84
C ALA A 101 21.01 -1.12 -1.52
N VAL A 102 20.02 -0.27 -1.81
CA VAL A 102 20.06 1.17 -1.55
C VAL A 102 19.89 1.44 -0.05
N GLU A 103 20.78 2.23 0.54
CA GLU A 103 20.71 2.55 1.98
C GLU A 103 19.75 3.71 2.28
N ASP A 104 19.79 4.76 1.46
CA ASP A 104 18.96 5.95 1.62
C ASP A 104 17.84 5.98 0.58
N ALA A 105 16.59 6.08 1.02
CA ALA A 105 15.43 6.15 0.12
C ALA A 105 15.51 7.28 -0.92
N ARG A 106 16.30 8.34 -0.67
CA ARG A 106 16.54 9.43 -1.61
C ARG A 106 17.31 9.00 -2.86
N GLU A 107 18.04 7.90 -2.79
CA GLU A 107 18.73 7.33 -3.95
C GLU A 107 17.77 6.69 -4.97
N LEU A 108 16.51 6.47 -4.56
CA LEU A 108 15.42 6.06 -5.44
C LEU A 108 14.83 7.22 -6.26
N ASP A 109 15.31 8.45 -6.07
CA ASP A 109 14.87 9.59 -6.86
C ASP A 109 15.24 9.43 -8.36
N GLY A 110 14.38 9.94 -9.23
CA GLY A 110 14.55 9.83 -10.67
C GLY A 110 14.27 8.43 -11.25
N ILE A 111 13.53 7.57 -10.54
CA ILE A 111 12.95 6.34 -11.09
C ILE A 111 11.69 6.71 -11.88
N ASP A 112 11.64 6.33 -13.15
CA ASP A 112 10.45 6.56 -14.00
C ASP A 112 9.30 5.61 -13.61
N ALA A 113 9.62 4.35 -13.37
CA ALA A 113 8.61 3.35 -13.02
C ALA A 113 9.11 2.32 -12.01
N ALA A 114 8.20 1.86 -11.15
CA ALA A 114 8.41 0.69 -10.31
C ALA A 114 7.49 -0.45 -10.75
N VAL A 115 8.01 -1.69 -10.67
CA VAL A 115 7.23 -2.91 -10.85
C VAL A 115 7.20 -3.67 -9.53
N VAL A 116 6.00 -3.93 -9.02
CA VAL A 116 5.78 -4.60 -7.73
C VAL A 116 4.78 -5.75 -7.87
N GLY A 117 4.84 -6.71 -6.95
CA GLY A 117 3.86 -7.79 -6.88
C GLY A 117 2.64 -7.40 -6.04
N GLY A 118 1.44 -7.55 -6.60
CA GLY A 118 0.18 -7.54 -5.87
C GLY A 118 -0.19 -8.95 -5.41
N VAL A 119 -0.91 -9.06 -4.31
CA VAL A 119 -1.30 -10.34 -3.71
C VAL A 119 -2.79 -10.64 -3.89
N LEU A 120 -3.63 -9.63 -3.76
CA LEU A 120 -5.09 -9.72 -3.91
C LEU A 120 -5.60 -8.51 -4.68
N GLY A 121 -6.53 -8.74 -5.61
CA GLY A 121 -7.32 -7.70 -6.28
C GLY A 121 -8.76 -7.71 -5.76
N VAL A 122 -9.39 -6.56 -5.66
CA VAL A 122 -10.75 -6.39 -5.15
C VAL A 122 -11.64 -5.84 -6.24
N ALA A 123 -12.64 -6.62 -6.66
CA ALA A 123 -13.52 -6.26 -7.76
C ALA A 123 -14.41 -5.04 -7.45
N GLU A 124 -14.85 -4.93 -6.22
CA GLU A 124 -15.71 -3.86 -5.72
C GLU A 124 -15.18 -2.45 -6.00
N ASN A 125 -13.86 -2.24 -5.90
CA ASN A 125 -13.26 -0.92 -5.95
C ASN A 125 -11.94 -0.83 -6.74
N GLY A 126 -11.51 -1.92 -7.38
CA GLY A 126 -10.27 -1.97 -8.15
C GLY A 126 -9.00 -1.87 -7.32
N ALA A 127 -9.09 -2.07 -6.00
CA ALA A 127 -7.92 -2.01 -5.13
C ALA A 127 -7.06 -3.28 -5.26
N VAL A 128 -5.75 -3.12 -5.14
CA VAL A 128 -4.81 -4.23 -5.05
C VAL A 128 -4.07 -4.16 -3.72
N TRP A 129 -4.03 -5.29 -3.00
CA TRP A 129 -3.24 -5.43 -1.79
C TRP A 129 -1.75 -5.54 -2.12
N LEU A 130 -0.98 -4.60 -1.60
CA LEU A 130 0.48 -4.49 -1.74
C LEU A 130 1.13 -4.62 -0.37
N PRO A 131 1.57 -5.82 0.04
CA PRO A 131 2.45 -5.95 1.19
C PRO A 131 3.81 -5.37 0.87
N GLN A 132 4.42 -4.67 1.83
CA GLN A 132 5.77 -4.15 1.63
C GLN A 132 6.77 -5.31 1.61
N ARG A 133 7.32 -5.61 0.44
CA ARG A 133 8.40 -6.57 0.24
C ARG A 133 9.74 -5.89 -0.01
N ALA A 134 9.72 -4.68 -0.58
CA ALA A 134 10.92 -3.87 -0.77
C ALA A 134 11.30 -3.13 0.52
N ARG A 135 12.62 -2.95 0.73
CA ARG A 135 13.18 -2.25 1.91
C ARG A 135 12.56 -0.86 2.10
N HIS A 136 12.39 -0.11 1.02
CA HIS A 136 11.92 1.27 1.06
C HIS A 136 10.50 1.41 0.52
N LYS A 137 9.60 1.96 1.33
CA LYS A 137 8.23 2.29 0.93
C LYS A 137 8.19 3.25 -0.26
N ALA A 138 9.23 4.08 -0.44
CA ALA A 138 9.34 5.03 -1.53
C ALA A 138 9.14 4.37 -2.90
N LEU A 139 9.54 3.10 -3.08
CA LEU A 139 9.35 2.36 -4.32
C LEU A 139 7.87 2.26 -4.74
N TYR A 140 6.95 2.26 -3.79
CA TYR A 140 5.51 2.15 -4.04
C TYR A 140 4.83 3.51 -4.29
N PHE A 141 5.46 4.62 -3.86
CA PHE A 141 4.78 5.92 -3.82
C PHE A 141 5.55 7.04 -4.51
N ALA A 142 6.88 6.98 -4.58
CA ALA A 142 7.73 8.05 -5.10
C ALA A 142 8.19 7.80 -6.54
N VAL A 143 7.32 7.22 -7.37
CA VAL A 143 7.58 6.92 -8.78
C VAL A 143 6.51 7.58 -9.65
N GLU A 144 6.86 7.90 -10.90
CA GLU A 144 5.90 8.45 -11.86
C GLU A 144 4.84 7.39 -12.25
N SER A 145 5.30 6.18 -12.53
CA SER A 145 4.45 5.07 -12.96
C SER A 145 4.62 3.85 -12.04
N LEU A 146 3.53 3.33 -11.51
CA LEU A 146 3.52 2.08 -10.76
C LEU A 146 2.87 0.98 -11.60
N VAL A 147 3.60 -0.11 -11.79
CA VAL A 147 3.11 -1.34 -12.42
C VAL A 147 2.96 -2.42 -11.36
N ILE A 148 1.77 -3.00 -11.28
CA ILE A 148 1.45 -4.04 -10.29
C ILE A 148 1.18 -5.34 -11.02
N LEU A 149 2.00 -6.36 -10.82
CA LEU A 149 1.72 -7.70 -11.33
C LEU A 149 0.74 -8.39 -10.37
N LEU A 150 -0.37 -8.88 -10.91
CA LEU A 150 -1.43 -9.52 -10.12
C LEU A 150 -1.86 -10.82 -10.78
N PRO A 151 -1.79 -11.97 -10.10
CA PRO A 151 -2.37 -13.20 -10.59
C PRO A 151 -3.89 -13.06 -10.83
N ARG A 152 -4.40 -13.58 -11.96
CA ARG A 152 -5.83 -13.46 -12.30
C ARG A 152 -6.74 -14.14 -11.30
N ASP A 153 -6.31 -15.26 -10.74
CA ASP A 153 -7.02 -16.02 -9.71
C ASP A 153 -6.96 -15.38 -8.31
N ALA A 154 -6.22 -14.26 -8.19
CA ALA A 154 -6.13 -13.51 -6.96
C ALA A 154 -7.19 -12.42 -6.81
N VAL A 155 -8.15 -12.31 -7.75
CA VAL A 155 -9.24 -11.33 -7.66
C VAL A 155 -10.39 -11.90 -6.82
N VAL A 156 -10.76 -11.16 -5.78
CA VAL A 156 -11.91 -11.44 -4.90
C VAL A 156 -13.01 -10.40 -5.11
N ALA A 157 -14.24 -10.69 -4.66
CA ALA A 157 -15.38 -9.83 -4.92
C ALA A 157 -15.31 -8.52 -4.13
N THR A 158 -15.13 -8.59 -2.82
CA THR A 158 -15.28 -7.46 -1.90
C THR A 158 -14.03 -7.24 -1.04
N MET A 159 -13.93 -6.05 -0.42
CA MET A 159 -12.90 -5.77 0.58
C MET A 159 -12.98 -6.72 1.78
N GLN A 160 -14.21 -7.13 2.14
CA GLN A 160 -14.40 -8.08 3.22
C GLN A 160 -13.81 -9.45 2.86
N ASP A 161 -14.07 -9.95 1.64
CA ASP A 161 -13.47 -11.18 1.15
C ASP A 161 -11.94 -11.09 1.15
N ALA A 162 -11.38 -9.94 0.77
CA ALA A 162 -9.94 -9.73 0.74
C ALA A 162 -9.30 -9.82 2.14
N VAL A 163 -9.91 -9.23 3.18
CA VAL A 163 -9.36 -9.27 4.54
C VAL A 163 -9.60 -10.61 5.25
N GLU A 164 -10.52 -11.44 4.75
CA GLU A 164 -10.77 -12.81 5.20
C GLU A 164 -9.94 -13.84 4.42
N ASP A 165 -9.38 -13.47 3.27
CA ASP A 165 -8.57 -14.36 2.42
C ASP A 165 -7.26 -14.76 3.13
N PRO A 166 -6.85 -16.03 3.11
CA PRO A 166 -5.60 -16.48 3.71
C PRO A 166 -4.35 -15.80 3.15
N ARG A 167 -4.41 -15.26 1.93
CA ARG A 167 -3.31 -14.49 1.30
C ARG A 167 -3.16 -13.09 1.88
N PHE A 168 -4.19 -12.59 2.60
CA PHE A 168 -4.09 -11.33 3.33
C PHE A 168 -3.32 -11.55 4.63
N ASP A 169 -2.00 -11.47 4.53
CA ASP A 169 -1.13 -11.58 5.70
C ASP A 169 -1.17 -10.25 6.49
N ARG A 170 -1.38 -10.33 7.79
CA ARG A 170 -1.37 -9.19 8.72
C ARG A 170 -0.03 -9.01 9.42
N ASP A 171 0.89 -9.94 9.25
CA ASP A 171 2.20 -9.92 9.90
C ASP A 171 3.23 -9.07 9.13
N PHE A 172 2.84 -8.51 7.97
CA PHE A 172 3.63 -7.47 7.32
C PHE A 172 3.69 -6.22 8.18
N GLY A 173 4.89 -5.70 8.41
CA GLY A 173 5.07 -4.44 9.13
C GLY A 173 4.36 -3.24 8.47
N PHE A 174 4.15 -3.32 7.15
CA PHE A 174 3.39 -2.35 6.36
C PHE A 174 2.81 -3.01 5.11
N GLY A 175 1.61 -2.58 4.73
CA GLY A 175 0.97 -2.89 3.47
C GLY A 175 -0.13 -1.88 3.19
N CYS A 176 -0.56 -1.79 1.93
CA CYS A 176 -1.65 -0.90 1.55
C CYS A 176 -2.51 -1.52 0.45
N PHE A 177 -3.80 -1.19 0.46
CA PHE A 177 -4.66 -1.34 -0.70
C PHE A 177 -4.50 -0.11 -1.58
N MET A 178 -4.16 -0.30 -2.85
CA MET A 178 -3.98 0.78 -3.81
C MET A 178 -5.01 0.65 -4.93
N SER A 179 -5.84 1.70 -5.11
CA SER A 179 -6.84 1.76 -6.17
C SER A 179 -6.57 2.97 -7.05
N GLY A 180 -5.99 2.72 -8.21
CA GLY A 180 -5.64 3.75 -9.19
C GLY A 180 -4.52 4.72 -8.76
N PRO A 181 -4.25 5.77 -9.56
CA PRO A 181 -3.21 6.76 -9.31
C PRO A 181 -3.55 7.68 -8.14
N SER A 182 -2.53 8.37 -7.62
CA SER A 182 -2.69 9.36 -6.56
C SER A 182 -3.60 10.51 -7.00
N LYS A 183 -4.65 10.78 -6.23
CA LYS A 183 -5.60 11.86 -6.48
C LYS A 183 -5.76 12.71 -5.22
N THR A 184 -5.54 14.00 -5.33
CA THR A 184 -5.75 14.97 -4.26
C THR A 184 -6.77 16.01 -4.72
N ALA A 185 -7.89 16.16 -4.01
CA ALA A 185 -8.98 17.09 -4.36
C ALA A 185 -8.98 18.35 -3.47
N ASP A 186 -8.10 18.45 -2.49
CA ASP A 186 -8.19 19.41 -1.38
C ASP A 186 -7.41 20.72 -1.63
N ILE A 187 -6.70 20.82 -2.74
CA ILE A 187 -5.95 22.02 -3.09
C ILE A 187 -6.78 22.87 -4.04
N GLU A 188 -7.36 23.97 -3.54
CA GLU A 188 -8.14 24.96 -4.31
C GLU A 188 -9.33 24.36 -5.10
N GLN A 189 -9.91 23.24 -4.63
CA GLN A 189 -10.99 22.51 -5.31
C GLN A 189 -10.60 21.97 -6.70
N ALA A 190 -9.30 21.89 -7.01
CA ALA A 190 -8.80 21.31 -8.23
C ALA A 190 -8.31 19.85 -7.98
N LEU A 191 -8.67 18.94 -8.87
CA LEU A 191 -8.16 17.58 -8.85
C LEU A 191 -6.70 17.57 -9.31
N VAL A 192 -5.77 17.25 -8.39
CA VAL A 192 -4.34 17.09 -8.70
C VAL A 192 -4.00 15.61 -8.71
N ILE A 193 -3.40 15.15 -9.78
CA ILE A 193 -2.93 13.76 -9.93
C ILE A 193 -1.42 13.70 -9.66
N GLY A 194 -0.97 12.72 -8.85
CA GLY A 194 0.46 12.48 -8.63
C GLY A 194 1.14 13.40 -7.63
N ALA A 195 0.39 14.16 -6.80
CA ALA A 195 1.00 15.06 -5.81
C ALA A 195 1.71 14.31 -4.67
N HIS A 196 1.22 13.13 -4.28
CA HIS A 196 1.72 12.34 -3.15
C HIS A 196 1.85 10.85 -3.46
N GLY A 197 1.93 10.46 -4.73
CA GLY A 197 2.04 9.08 -5.16
C GLY A 197 2.11 8.98 -6.69
N PRO A 198 2.03 7.79 -7.26
CA PRO A 198 2.17 7.58 -8.70
C PRO A 198 1.16 8.41 -9.51
N MET A 199 1.64 9.00 -10.60
CA MET A 199 0.79 9.67 -11.59
C MET A 199 -0.01 8.67 -12.43
N SER A 200 0.52 7.46 -12.59
CA SER A 200 -0.17 6.38 -13.28
C SER A 200 0.00 5.05 -12.54
N VAL A 201 -1.07 4.24 -12.54
CA VAL A 201 -1.06 2.88 -12.01
C VAL A 201 -1.58 1.94 -13.11
N THR A 202 -0.81 0.90 -13.40
CA THR A 202 -1.22 -0.16 -14.31
C THR A 202 -1.18 -1.51 -13.59
N VAL A 203 -2.31 -2.18 -13.52
CA VAL A 203 -2.39 -3.56 -13.03
C VAL A 203 -2.18 -4.49 -14.22
N VAL A 204 -1.17 -5.34 -14.14
CA VAL A 204 -0.87 -6.34 -15.15
C VAL A 204 -1.33 -7.69 -14.63
N LEU A 205 -2.30 -8.28 -15.29
CA LEU A 205 -2.83 -9.61 -14.95
C LEU A 205 -1.92 -10.69 -15.55
N THR A 206 -1.47 -11.60 -14.67
CA THR A 206 -0.55 -12.70 -15.00
C THR A 206 -1.23 -14.06 -14.90
#